data_5ba9de5d8b8ad757703bba23c3fd7e01
#
_entry.id   5ba9de5d8b8ad757703bba23c3fd7e01
#
_cell.length_a   1.000
_cell.length_b   1.000
_cell.length_c   1.000
_cell.angle_alpha   90.00
_cell.angle_beta   90.00
_cell.angle_gamma   90.00
#
_symmetry.space_group_name_H-M   'P 1'
#
loop_
_entity.id
_entity.type
_entity.pdbx_description
1 polymer ?
#
loop_
_entity_poly.entity_id
_entity_poly.type
_entity_poly.pdbx_seq_one_letter_code
_entity_poly.pdbx_strand_id
1 'polypeptide(L)'
;MGKRILFSPVGGTDPIKYCSDGSMLHICRHYQPDEVVLYLSKEMTEKHREDNRYVKCIELLGELLHHNFLVRVIENPEFVDVQKYDVYYEIFHDEIKKISEQMTAGDELLVNMASGTPAMKSALLIMATLAEYRFKAIQVSTPLKRMNSDYENRDAYDVEESWQLDEDNEEGSKNRCEEVRCMNLVKLLKIDMIKKHLSAYDYHAALELGTEIKEEISDKAYMLLQIADLRMKLNFKEISRLMNCEKFDIYPVKDAGKMRLFEYACVLRIKVLKEEYADFIRGITPIVVDLLEMILKLKMGIDIEQCCNISKGVKKWDRDKLAANGLLELLDKAYETGGGIKSGPVYSHALKYIIDEKSDDAVLKEKVAEMIEVEQKVRNMAAHQIVSVTEQWFKENTGKTPKDIMQNIQYLIVQAGIGVKKEDWNTYDNMNSLIAKYLG
;
A
#
# COMPACT_ATOMS: atom_id res chain seq x y z
N MET A 1 8.94 8.90 34.53
CA MET A 1 8.50 9.48 33.25
C MET A 1 9.68 9.37 32.29
N GLY A 2 9.44 9.16 31.00
CA GLY A 2 10.52 9.19 30.01
C GLY A 2 11.09 10.60 29.86
N LYS A 3 12.30 10.71 29.35
CA LYS A 3 13.00 11.97 29.11
C LYS A 3 12.32 12.71 27.94
N ARG A 4 12.16 14.04 28.06
CA ARG A 4 11.64 14.88 26.98
C ARG A 4 12.77 15.72 26.40
N ILE A 5 12.95 15.65 25.08
CA ILE A 5 14.02 16.32 24.34
C ILE A 5 13.39 17.29 23.35
N LEU A 6 13.86 18.52 23.30
CA LEU A 6 13.45 19.51 22.29
C LEU A 6 14.59 19.69 21.26
N PHE A 7 14.31 19.47 19.99
CA PHE A 7 15.15 19.95 18.90
C PHE A 7 14.58 21.25 18.33
N SER A 8 15.35 22.32 18.31
CA SER A 8 14.88 23.63 17.87
C SER A 8 15.91 24.33 16.97
N PRO A 9 15.64 24.50 15.68
CA PRO A 9 16.31 25.56 14.94
C PRO A 9 15.99 26.89 15.58
N VAL A 10 16.94 27.84 15.54
CA VAL A 10 16.78 29.16 16.11
C VAL A 10 16.63 30.19 14.98
N GLY A 11 15.72 31.12 15.15
CA GLY A 11 15.41 32.16 14.15
C GLY A 11 15.49 33.57 14.71
N GLY A 12 15.21 34.56 13.87
CA GLY A 12 15.33 35.96 14.20
C GLY A 12 14.29 36.50 15.21
N THR A 13 13.36 35.67 15.67
CA THR A 13 12.38 36.01 16.73
C THR A 13 12.74 35.39 18.09
N ASP A 14 13.77 34.53 18.11
CA ASP A 14 14.24 33.92 19.36
C ASP A 14 15.37 34.77 19.98
N PRO A 15 15.55 34.75 21.30
CA PRO A 15 14.74 34.08 22.30
C PRO A 15 13.49 34.87 22.70
N ILE A 16 13.50 36.18 22.69
CA ILE A 16 12.42 37.10 23.04
C ILE A 16 12.37 38.22 22.01
N LYS A 17 11.18 38.53 21.50
CA LYS A 17 10.95 39.64 20.57
C LYS A 17 9.59 40.24 20.81
N TYR A 18 9.51 41.58 20.76
CA TYR A 18 8.27 42.33 21.00
C TYR A 18 7.59 42.00 22.35
N CYS A 19 8.43 41.92 23.39
CA CYS A 19 7.99 41.58 24.75
C CYS A 19 7.22 40.25 24.85
N SER A 20 7.62 39.26 24.05
CA SER A 20 7.04 37.91 24.10
C SER A 20 8.07 36.84 23.74
N ASP A 21 7.91 35.67 24.33
CA ASP A 21 8.72 34.50 23.99
C ASP A 21 8.77 34.24 22.49
N GLY A 22 9.96 34.06 21.96
CA GLY A 22 10.16 33.36 20.69
C GLY A 22 9.73 31.89 20.81
N SER A 23 9.54 31.23 19.68
CA SER A 23 8.98 29.88 19.71
C SER A 23 9.82 28.86 20.50
N MET A 24 11.14 28.99 20.46
CA MET A 24 12.06 28.12 21.19
C MET A 24 11.82 28.24 22.72
N LEU A 25 11.82 29.47 23.25
CA LEU A 25 11.63 29.72 24.66
C LEU A 25 10.21 29.38 25.11
N HIS A 26 9.20 29.67 24.30
CA HIS A 26 7.80 29.35 24.57
C HIS A 26 7.54 27.84 24.67
N ILE A 27 8.19 27.03 23.82
CA ILE A 27 8.11 25.57 23.93
C ILE A 27 8.80 25.09 25.21
N CYS A 28 9.95 25.64 25.57
CA CYS A 28 10.63 25.32 26.84
C CYS A 28 9.72 25.63 28.04
N ARG A 29 9.03 26.77 28.04
CA ARG A 29 8.13 27.18 29.12
C ARG A 29 6.99 26.17 29.33
N HIS A 30 6.34 25.75 28.27
CA HIS A 30 5.11 24.95 28.39
C HIS A 30 5.34 23.44 28.41
N TYR A 31 6.39 22.95 27.74
CA TYR A 31 6.70 21.51 27.69
C TYR A 31 7.76 21.07 28.70
N GLN A 32 8.58 22.01 29.21
CA GLN A 32 9.65 21.75 30.17
C GLN A 32 10.51 20.54 29.79
N PRO A 33 11.18 20.55 28.60
CA PRO A 33 12.03 19.45 28.19
C PRO A 33 13.24 19.29 29.12
N ASP A 34 13.67 18.05 29.34
CA ASP A 34 14.88 17.75 30.12
C ASP A 34 16.14 18.14 29.37
N GLU A 35 16.10 18.09 28.03
CA GLU A 35 17.19 18.47 27.14
C GLU A 35 16.69 19.37 26.01
N VAL A 36 17.46 20.42 25.73
CA VAL A 36 17.17 21.37 24.65
C VAL A 36 18.37 21.38 23.68
N VAL A 37 18.13 20.97 22.45
CA VAL A 37 19.11 20.96 21.38
C VAL A 37 18.84 22.12 20.44
N LEU A 38 19.67 23.14 20.46
CA LEU A 38 19.54 24.35 19.63
C LEU A 38 20.43 24.21 18.38
N TYR A 39 19.84 24.45 17.21
CA TYR A 39 20.60 24.56 15.98
C TYR A 39 20.71 26.02 15.56
N LEU A 40 21.95 26.51 15.44
CA LEU A 40 22.27 27.90 15.11
C LEU A 40 22.86 27.98 13.70
N SER A 41 22.23 28.76 12.81
CA SER A 41 22.85 29.20 11.56
C SER A 41 23.98 30.20 11.83
N LYS A 42 24.74 30.56 10.80
CA LYS A 42 25.85 31.52 10.93
C LYS A 42 25.45 32.80 11.69
N GLU A 43 24.40 33.48 11.24
CA GLU A 43 23.93 34.72 11.86
C GLU A 43 23.53 34.51 13.33
N MET A 44 22.82 33.41 13.62
CA MET A 44 22.40 33.10 14.99
C MET A 44 23.59 32.70 15.88
N THR A 45 24.61 32.05 15.30
CA THR A 45 25.87 31.75 16.01
C THR A 45 26.61 33.03 16.37
N GLU A 46 26.73 33.98 15.46
CA GLU A 46 27.37 35.28 15.72
C GLU A 46 26.66 36.00 16.85
N LYS A 47 25.33 36.12 16.81
CA LYS A 47 24.54 36.74 17.88
C LYS A 47 24.66 36.00 19.23
N HIS A 48 24.71 34.67 19.19
CA HIS A 48 24.89 33.87 20.41
C HIS A 48 26.24 34.11 21.08
N ARG A 49 27.28 34.23 20.27
CA ARG A 49 28.65 34.46 20.78
C ARG A 49 28.88 35.86 21.39
N GLU A 50 28.05 36.84 21.01
CA GLU A 50 28.09 38.20 21.57
C GLU A 50 27.62 38.25 23.02
N ASP A 51 26.48 37.61 23.34
CA ASP A 51 25.78 37.80 24.62
C ASP A 51 25.20 36.52 25.24
N ASN A 52 25.44 35.38 24.62
CA ASN A 52 24.91 34.06 25.03
C ASN A 52 23.36 34.01 25.17
N ARG A 53 22.64 34.87 24.41
CA ARG A 53 21.22 35.17 24.59
C ARG A 53 20.30 33.93 24.66
N TYR A 54 20.53 32.91 23.86
CA TYR A 54 19.64 31.75 23.80
C TYR A 54 19.77 30.87 25.05
N VAL A 55 21.00 30.57 25.47
CA VAL A 55 21.24 29.75 26.67
C VAL A 55 20.86 30.53 27.92
N LYS A 56 21.24 31.81 28.00
CA LYS A 56 20.95 32.68 29.16
C LYS A 56 19.43 32.83 29.40
N CYS A 57 18.61 32.99 28.37
CA CYS A 57 17.16 33.05 28.51
C CYS A 57 16.56 31.70 28.97
N ILE A 58 17.11 30.57 28.52
CA ILE A 58 16.68 29.24 29.00
C ILE A 58 17.08 29.04 30.47
N GLU A 59 18.26 29.51 30.89
CA GLU A 59 18.68 29.49 32.30
C GLU A 59 17.75 30.31 33.20
N LEU A 60 17.46 31.54 32.78
CA LEU A 60 16.51 32.42 33.49
C LEU A 60 15.09 31.78 33.58
N LEU A 61 14.65 31.15 32.51
CA LEU A 61 13.40 30.39 32.51
C LEU A 61 13.46 29.20 33.46
N GLY A 62 14.60 28.51 33.52
CA GLY A 62 14.84 27.42 34.47
C GLY A 62 14.73 27.85 35.94
N GLU A 63 15.29 29.02 36.25
CA GLU A 63 15.16 29.63 37.56
C GLU A 63 13.71 29.95 37.90
N LEU A 64 12.98 30.57 36.95
CA LEU A 64 11.56 30.94 37.13
C LEU A 64 10.66 29.72 37.34
N LEU A 65 10.89 28.63 36.59
CA LEU A 65 10.06 27.42 36.62
C LEU A 65 10.56 26.37 37.64
N HIS A 66 11.67 26.62 38.33
CA HIS A 66 12.36 25.63 39.17
C HIS A 66 12.65 24.31 38.42
N HIS A 67 13.01 24.43 37.12
CA HIS A 67 13.31 23.31 36.21
C HIS A 67 14.73 23.40 35.65
N ASN A 68 15.44 22.26 35.57
CA ASN A 68 16.79 22.25 35.07
C ASN A 68 16.80 21.79 33.59
N PHE A 69 17.14 22.70 32.69
CA PHE A 69 17.30 22.41 31.27
C PHE A 69 18.74 22.04 30.95
N LEU A 70 18.97 20.86 30.39
CA LEU A 70 20.27 20.52 29.77
C LEU A 70 20.32 21.11 28.37
N VAL A 71 21.13 22.14 28.14
CA VAL A 71 21.18 22.80 26.82
C VAL A 71 22.41 22.31 26.04
N ARG A 72 22.18 21.87 24.79
CA ARG A 72 23.21 21.55 23.80
C ARG A 72 23.06 22.46 22.59
N VAL A 73 24.13 23.15 22.22
CA VAL A 73 24.14 24.07 21.07
C VAL A 73 24.93 23.46 19.93
N ILE A 74 24.32 23.44 18.76
CA ILE A 74 24.94 23.03 17.48
C ILE A 74 25.16 24.28 16.67
N GLU A 75 26.40 24.71 16.56
CA GLU A 75 26.80 25.86 15.77
C GLU A 75 27.21 25.44 14.35
N ASN A 76 26.73 26.16 13.35
CA ASN A 76 27.14 25.97 11.95
C ASN A 76 27.59 27.30 11.32
N PRO A 77 28.79 27.84 11.73
CA PRO A 77 29.27 29.15 11.34
C PRO A 77 29.72 29.25 9.89
N GLU A 78 29.99 28.11 9.23
CA GLU A 78 30.52 28.11 7.86
C GLU A 78 29.40 28.09 6.81
N PHE A 79 28.17 27.73 7.22
CA PHE A 79 27.06 27.60 6.29
C PHE A 79 26.36 28.94 6.03
N VAL A 80 26.60 29.51 4.85
CA VAL A 80 26.10 30.83 4.43
C VAL A 80 24.77 30.73 3.66
N ASP A 81 24.55 29.62 2.94
CA ASP A 81 23.42 29.45 2.02
C ASP A 81 22.15 28.93 2.74
N VAL A 82 21.66 29.72 3.67
CA VAL A 82 20.47 29.40 4.50
C VAL A 82 19.15 29.18 3.70
N GLN A 83 19.21 29.23 2.37
CA GLN A 83 18.07 29.09 1.47
C GLN A 83 17.97 27.69 0.83
N LYS A 84 19.01 26.84 0.97
CA LYS A 84 19.07 25.52 0.32
C LYS A 84 18.30 24.48 1.13
N TYR A 85 17.16 24.02 0.59
CA TYR A 85 16.27 23.05 1.24
C TYR A 85 16.93 21.69 1.50
N ASP A 86 17.57 21.11 0.50
CA ASP A 86 18.15 19.76 0.58
C ASP A 86 19.25 19.65 1.63
N VAL A 87 20.06 20.72 1.78
CA VAL A 87 21.14 20.75 2.78
C VAL A 87 20.59 20.68 4.20
N TYR A 88 19.50 21.41 4.48
CA TYR A 88 18.87 21.35 5.81
C TYR A 88 18.19 20.03 6.08
N TYR A 89 17.65 19.37 5.05
CA TYR A 89 17.13 18.04 5.22
C TYR A 89 18.19 17.06 5.70
N GLU A 90 19.36 17.03 5.04
CA GLU A 90 20.49 16.16 5.44
C GLU A 90 20.98 16.47 6.87
N ILE A 91 21.22 17.76 7.18
CA ILE A 91 21.71 18.19 8.50
C ILE A 91 20.73 17.78 9.61
N PHE A 92 19.45 18.07 9.43
CA PHE A 92 18.44 17.81 10.46
C PHE A 92 18.11 16.32 10.57
N HIS A 93 18.14 15.59 9.44
CA HIS A 93 18.04 14.16 9.44
C HIS A 93 19.11 13.52 10.31
N ASP A 94 20.38 13.90 10.11
CA ASP A 94 21.50 13.36 10.87
C ASP A 94 21.41 13.71 12.36
N GLU A 95 21.01 14.94 12.72
CA GLU A 95 20.89 15.34 14.13
C GLU A 95 19.69 14.68 14.81
N ILE A 96 18.54 14.59 14.16
CA ILE A 96 17.35 13.91 14.68
C ILE A 96 17.62 12.40 14.82
N LYS A 97 18.35 11.81 13.87
CA LYS A 97 18.81 10.42 13.96
C LYS A 97 19.69 10.19 15.20
N LYS A 98 20.71 11.02 15.42
CA LYS A 98 21.57 10.93 16.61
C LYS A 98 20.79 11.04 17.91
N ILE A 99 19.80 11.96 17.97
CA ILE A 99 18.91 12.09 19.14
C ILE A 99 18.08 10.81 19.30
N SER A 100 17.46 10.33 18.22
CA SER A 100 16.59 9.15 18.26
C SER A 100 17.31 7.87 18.66
N GLU A 101 18.58 7.72 18.25
CA GLU A 101 19.42 6.57 18.61
C GLU A 101 19.81 6.56 20.12
N GLN A 102 19.77 7.72 20.78
CA GLN A 102 20.05 7.86 22.21
C GLN A 102 18.78 7.73 23.08
N MET A 103 17.61 7.78 22.48
CA MET A 103 16.32 7.70 23.18
C MET A 103 16.01 6.26 23.60
N THR A 104 15.32 6.14 24.73
CA THR A 104 14.81 4.87 25.26
C THR A 104 13.27 4.80 25.16
N ALA A 105 12.73 3.60 25.38
CA ALA A 105 11.27 3.42 25.37
C ALA A 105 10.60 4.31 26.45
N GLY A 106 9.79 5.24 26.01
CA GLY A 106 9.09 6.22 26.87
C GLY A 106 9.64 7.64 26.78
N ASP A 107 10.76 7.86 26.12
CA ASP A 107 11.26 9.19 25.82
C ASP A 107 10.47 9.86 24.69
N GLU A 108 10.41 11.19 24.71
CA GLU A 108 9.64 11.98 23.77
C GLU A 108 10.52 13.03 23.08
N LEU A 109 10.53 13.06 21.76
CA LEU A 109 11.21 14.09 20.97
C LEU A 109 10.18 15.13 20.51
N LEU A 110 10.41 16.38 20.87
CA LEU A 110 9.67 17.56 20.39
C LEU A 110 10.52 18.26 19.34
N VAL A 111 9.91 18.72 18.25
CA VAL A 111 10.59 19.46 17.19
C VAL A 111 9.88 20.78 16.95
N ASN A 112 10.63 21.88 17.10
CA ASN A 112 10.12 23.23 16.85
C ASN A 112 9.97 23.50 15.34
N MET A 113 8.71 23.61 14.88
CA MET A 113 8.35 23.92 13.49
C MET A 113 8.15 25.40 13.22
N ALA A 114 8.19 26.26 14.27
CA ALA A 114 7.85 27.67 14.16
C ALA A 114 9.07 28.57 13.94
N SER A 115 10.28 28.11 14.28
CA SER A 115 11.51 28.90 14.19
C SER A 115 12.45 28.44 13.06
N GLY A 116 13.44 29.25 12.75
CA GLY A 116 14.37 29.05 11.67
C GLY A 116 13.93 29.65 10.34
N THR A 117 14.75 29.45 9.30
CA THR A 117 14.46 29.92 7.94
C THR A 117 13.34 29.13 7.28
N PRO A 118 12.73 29.62 6.18
CA PRO A 118 11.76 28.84 5.41
C PRO A 118 12.30 27.47 4.95
N ALA A 119 13.58 27.40 4.59
CA ALA A 119 14.20 26.13 4.19
C ALA A 119 14.29 25.12 5.35
N MET A 120 14.67 25.58 6.57
CA MET A 120 14.69 24.77 7.78
C MET A 120 13.28 24.22 8.11
N LYS A 121 12.27 25.10 8.08
CA LYS A 121 10.88 24.69 8.35
C LYS A 121 10.36 23.69 7.33
N SER A 122 10.69 23.85 6.06
CA SER A 122 10.31 22.92 5.00
C SER A 122 10.98 21.55 5.16
N ALA A 123 12.26 21.52 5.51
CA ALA A 123 12.96 20.26 5.79
C ALA A 123 12.30 19.48 6.94
N LEU A 124 12.01 20.16 8.05
CA LEU A 124 11.32 19.55 9.19
C LEU A 124 9.87 19.10 8.83
N LEU A 125 9.16 19.86 8.00
CA LEU A 125 7.83 19.51 7.52
C LEU A 125 7.88 18.21 6.70
N ILE A 126 8.86 18.06 5.80
CA ILE A 126 9.06 16.85 5.02
C ILE A 126 9.36 15.67 5.94
N MET A 127 10.25 15.82 6.92
CA MET A 127 10.58 14.77 7.88
C MET A 127 9.36 14.34 8.71
N ALA A 128 8.55 15.29 9.19
CA ALA A 128 7.31 15.03 9.90
C ALA A 128 6.29 14.28 9.02
N THR A 129 6.30 14.56 7.71
CA THR A 129 5.37 13.96 6.75
C THR A 129 5.77 12.54 6.38
N LEU A 130 7.07 12.28 6.18
CA LEU A 130 7.59 10.95 5.85
C LEU A 130 7.56 10.00 7.06
N ALA A 131 7.41 10.55 8.26
CA ALA A 131 7.31 9.79 9.53
C ALA A 131 8.48 8.79 9.76
N GLU A 132 9.66 9.10 9.24
CA GLU A 132 10.86 8.28 9.41
C GLU A 132 11.29 8.20 10.88
N TYR A 133 11.14 9.31 11.60
CA TYR A 133 11.39 9.41 13.04
C TYR A 133 10.12 9.79 13.78
N ARG A 134 9.91 9.19 14.95
CA ARG A 134 8.78 9.55 15.81
C ARG A 134 9.13 10.79 16.62
N PHE A 135 8.55 11.92 16.26
CA PHE A 135 8.61 13.14 17.03
C PHE A 135 7.27 13.90 16.99
N LYS A 136 7.06 14.76 17.98
CA LYS A 136 5.94 15.72 17.99
C LYS A 136 6.39 17.02 17.36
N ALA A 137 5.78 17.39 16.24
CA ALA A 137 6.00 18.67 15.59
C ALA A 137 5.21 19.75 16.34
N ILE A 138 5.90 20.74 16.89
CA ILE A 138 5.28 21.81 17.68
C ILE A 138 5.35 23.12 16.88
N GLN A 139 4.21 23.73 16.69
CA GLN A 139 4.06 25.07 16.15
C GLN A 139 3.69 26.03 17.28
N VAL A 140 4.19 27.27 17.23
CA VAL A 140 3.86 28.34 18.18
C VAL A 140 3.23 29.47 17.41
N SER A 141 2.01 29.84 17.78
CA SER A 141 1.28 30.94 17.17
C SER A 141 1.85 32.29 17.58
N THR A 142 1.90 33.25 16.65
CA THR A 142 2.37 34.62 16.93
C THR A 142 1.42 35.34 17.87
N PRO A 143 1.90 36.03 18.92
CA PRO A 143 1.03 36.62 19.94
C PRO A 143 0.15 37.74 19.41
N LEU A 144 0.58 38.51 18.40
CA LEU A 144 -0.17 39.64 17.84
C LEU A 144 -0.15 39.66 16.31
N LYS A 145 -1.29 40.02 15.69
CA LYS A 145 -1.38 40.21 14.22
C LYS A 145 -0.49 41.35 13.68
N ARG A 146 0.01 42.25 14.55
CA ARG A 146 0.87 43.39 14.18
C ARG A 146 2.34 43.04 13.97
N MET A 147 2.78 41.84 14.35
CA MET A 147 4.20 41.47 14.31
C MET A 147 4.80 41.31 12.90
N ASN A 148 4.00 41.32 11.86
CA ASN A 148 4.50 41.27 10.48
C ASN A 148 4.79 42.65 9.89
N SER A 149 4.53 43.76 10.57
CA SER A 149 4.58 45.11 9.99
C SER A 149 5.74 45.99 10.45
N ASP A 150 6.41 45.70 11.57
CA ASP A 150 7.44 46.60 12.09
C ASP A 150 8.79 45.86 12.25
N TYR A 151 9.62 46.00 11.23
CA TYR A 151 11.05 45.69 11.31
C TYR A 151 11.77 46.90 11.93
N GLU A 152 11.71 47.06 13.24
CA GLU A 152 12.70 47.90 13.91
C GLU A 152 13.97 47.08 14.15
N ASN A 153 15.03 47.39 13.36
CA ASN A 153 16.39 46.99 13.67
C ASN A 153 16.82 47.72 14.94
N ARG A 154 16.70 47.08 16.08
CA ARG A 154 17.47 47.51 17.27
C ARG A 154 18.84 46.85 17.14
N ASP A 155 19.86 47.70 16.91
CA ASP A 155 21.26 47.27 16.78
C ASP A 155 21.87 46.68 18.05
N ALA A 156 21.20 46.80 19.19
CA ALA A 156 21.64 46.23 20.47
C ALA A 156 20.51 45.41 21.12
N TYR A 157 20.73 44.11 21.33
CA TYR A 157 19.85 43.24 22.10
C TYR A 157 20.35 43.10 23.52
N ASP A 158 19.58 43.57 24.50
CA ASP A 158 19.87 43.35 25.91
C ASP A 158 19.02 42.18 26.44
N VAL A 159 19.70 41.13 26.90
CA VAL A 159 19.06 39.91 27.36
C VAL A 159 18.26 40.12 28.64
N GLU A 160 18.80 40.92 29.60
CA GLU A 160 18.17 41.14 30.88
C GLU A 160 16.97 42.10 30.76
N GLU A 161 17.11 43.16 29.94
CA GLU A 161 15.96 44.05 29.68
C GLU A 161 14.85 43.29 28.92
N SER A 162 15.21 42.50 27.91
CA SER A 162 14.24 41.72 27.13
C SER A 162 13.50 40.71 28.01
N TRP A 163 14.21 40.06 28.93
CA TRP A 163 13.59 39.13 29.91
C TRP A 163 12.65 39.81 30.89
N GLN A 164 13.03 40.99 31.39
CA GLN A 164 12.18 41.73 32.34
C GLN A 164 10.92 42.27 31.67
N LEU A 165 10.97 42.57 30.39
CA LEU A 165 9.83 43.10 29.63
C LEU A 165 8.99 42.00 28.97
N ASP A 166 9.32 40.72 29.17
CA ASP A 166 8.63 39.62 28.55
C ASP A 166 7.26 39.38 29.23
N GLU A 167 6.19 39.64 28.50
CA GLU A 167 4.80 39.46 28.96
C GLU A 167 4.46 37.98 29.21
N ASP A 168 5.17 37.04 28.61
CA ASP A 168 5.00 35.62 28.88
C ASP A 168 5.50 35.19 30.28
N ASN A 169 6.25 36.04 30.99
CA ASN A 169 6.63 35.85 32.39
C ASN A 169 5.52 36.20 33.36
N GLU A 170 4.43 36.83 32.92
CA GLU A 170 3.29 37.19 33.76
C GLU A 170 2.43 35.96 34.07
N GLU A 171 1.80 35.99 35.28
CA GLU A 171 0.93 34.92 35.73
C GLU A 171 -0.35 34.86 34.84
N GLY A 172 -0.56 33.70 34.18
CA GLY A 172 -1.71 33.52 33.28
C GLY A 172 -1.41 33.76 31.80
N SER A 173 -0.12 33.88 31.40
CA SER A 173 0.27 33.93 30.00
C SER A 173 -0.30 32.74 29.21
N LYS A 174 -0.73 33.00 27.97
CA LYS A 174 -1.48 32.01 27.19
C LYS A 174 -0.52 31.06 26.50
N ASN A 175 -0.72 29.76 26.66
CA ASN A 175 -0.04 28.76 25.86
C ASN A 175 -0.41 28.90 24.37
N ARG A 176 0.57 29.13 23.51
CA ARG A 176 0.45 29.30 22.05
C ARG A 176 0.99 28.11 21.28
N CYS A 177 1.41 27.05 21.98
CA CYS A 177 1.89 25.83 21.35
C CYS A 177 0.75 24.97 20.83
N GLU A 178 0.91 24.46 19.62
CA GLU A 178 -0.01 23.50 19.01
C GLU A 178 0.80 22.36 18.40
N GLU A 179 0.38 21.10 18.61
CA GLU A 179 0.96 19.95 17.94
C GLU A 179 0.46 19.91 16.49
N VAL A 180 1.38 19.95 15.54
CA VAL A 180 1.07 19.91 14.11
C VAL A 180 1.09 18.47 13.62
N ARG A 181 -0.06 17.96 13.23
CA ARG A 181 -0.18 16.70 12.51
C ARG A 181 -0.34 17.01 11.03
N CYS A 182 0.70 16.73 10.24
CA CYS A 182 0.68 16.96 8.79
C CYS A 182 -0.25 15.96 8.05
N MET A 183 -1.39 15.61 8.64
CA MET A 183 -2.30 14.54 8.20
C MET A 183 -2.77 14.71 6.75
N ASN A 184 -3.06 15.95 6.32
CA ASN A 184 -3.49 16.17 4.94
C ASN A 184 -2.42 15.80 3.91
N LEU A 185 -1.15 16.12 4.19
CA LEU A 185 -0.05 15.81 3.28
C LEU A 185 0.27 14.31 3.30
N VAL A 186 0.32 13.69 4.48
CA VAL A 186 0.48 12.24 4.65
C VAL A 186 -0.64 11.49 3.92
N LYS A 187 -1.89 11.92 4.09
CA LYS A 187 -3.04 11.37 3.37
C LYS A 187 -2.85 11.42 1.86
N LEU A 188 -2.47 12.58 1.29
CA LEU A 188 -2.28 12.74 -0.15
C LEU A 188 -1.19 11.83 -0.69
N LEU A 189 -0.05 11.73 0.00
CA LEU A 189 1.04 10.83 -0.38
C LEU A 189 0.59 9.35 -0.35
N LYS A 190 -0.09 8.92 0.71
CA LYS A 190 -0.58 7.55 0.83
C LYS A 190 -1.66 7.23 -0.20
N ILE A 191 -2.55 8.17 -0.52
CA ILE A 191 -3.52 8.01 -1.61
C ILE A 191 -2.82 7.81 -2.96
N ASP A 192 -1.76 8.58 -3.26
CA ASP A 192 -0.98 8.39 -4.48
C ASP A 192 -0.30 7.01 -4.52
N MET A 193 0.27 6.57 -3.39
CA MET A 193 0.86 5.23 -3.27
C MET A 193 -0.21 4.14 -3.44
N ILE A 194 -1.38 4.26 -2.81
CA ILE A 194 -2.50 3.34 -3.01
C ILE A 194 -2.87 3.25 -4.50
N LYS A 195 -3.00 4.39 -5.19
CA LYS A 195 -3.31 4.41 -6.63
C LYS A 195 -2.23 3.69 -7.48
N LYS A 196 -0.97 3.81 -7.11
CA LYS A 196 0.14 3.07 -7.77
C LYS A 196 0.02 1.55 -7.52
N HIS A 197 -0.24 1.12 -6.29
CA HIS A 197 -0.46 -0.30 -5.98
C HIS A 197 -1.69 -0.86 -6.69
N LEU A 198 -2.79 -0.10 -6.76
CA LEU A 198 -3.98 -0.50 -7.53
C LEU A 198 -3.66 -0.71 -9.01
N SER A 199 -2.89 0.20 -9.63
CA SER A 199 -2.47 0.05 -11.04
C SER A 199 -1.56 -1.15 -11.29
N ALA A 200 -0.82 -1.59 -10.27
CA ALA A 200 0.00 -2.81 -10.28
C ALA A 200 -0.78 -4.06 -9.84
N TYR A 201 -2.07 -3.96 -9.55
CA TYR A 201 -2.92 -5.02 -8.99
C TYR A 201 -2.37 -5.61 -7.67
N ASP A 202 -1.64 -4.82 -6.90
CA ASP A 202 -1.15 -5.18 -5.57
C ASP A 202 -2.14 -4.69 -4.50
N TYR A 203 -3.24 -5.41 -4.40
CA TYR A 203 -4.35 -5.02 -3.52
C TYR A 203 -4.03 -5.18 -2.04
N HIS A 204 -3.11 -6.08 -1.70
CA HIS A 204 -2.70 -6.26 -0.31
C HIS A 204 -1.96 -5.03 0.20
N ALA A 205 -0.92 -4.58 -0.51
CA ALA A 205 -0.19 -3.38 -0.15
C ALA A 205 -1.08 -2.11 -0.19
N ALA A 206 -2.01 -2.04 -1.17
CA ALA A 206 -3.00 -0.95 -1.22
C ALA A 206 -3.90 -0.93 0.02
N LEU A 207 -4.34 -2.09 0.52
CA LEU A 207 -5.16 -2.21 1.73
C LEU A 207 -4.36 -1.86 3.01
N GLU A 208 -3.12 -2.29 3.12
CA GLU A 208 -2.26 -1.94 4.26
C GLU A 208 -2.12 -0.42 4.39
N LEU A 209 -1.76 0.27 3.29
CA LEU A 209 -1.71 1.73 3.27
C LEU A 209 -3.07 2.38 3.58
N GLY A 210 -4.16 1.82 3.05
CA GLY A 210 -5.53 2.27 3.36
C GLY A 210 -5.88 2.11 4.83
N THR A 211 -5.35 1.09 5.50
CA THR A 211 -5.57 0.84 6.93
C THR A 211 -4.88 1.91 7.78
N GLU A 212 -3.69 2.36 7.37
CA GLU A 212 -2.95 3.41 8.08
C GLU A 212 -3.62 4.79 8.02
N ILE A 213 -4.45 5.04 7.01
CA ILE A 213 -5.20 6.30 6.83
C ILE A 213 -6.72 6.07 6.85
N LYS A 214 -7.18 5.05 7.56
CA LYS A 214 -8.59 4.66 7.56
C LYS A 214 -9.53 5.78 8.03
N GLU A 215 -9.09 6.58 9.00
CA GLU A 215 -9.89 7.68 9.56
C GLU A 215 -10.00 8.88 8.60
N GLU A 216 -9.10 8.97 7.63
CA GLU A 216 -9.01 10.09 6.68
C GLU A 216 -9.65 9.78 5.30
N ILE A 217 -9.98 8.53 5.01
CA ILE A 217 -10.66 8.11 3.78
C ILE A 217 -12.11 7.73 4.05
N SER A 218 -12.93 7.68 2.99
CA SER A 218 -14.32 7.27 3.16
C SER A 218 -14.44 5.78 3.50
N ASP A 219 -15.45 5.41 4.29
CA ASP A 219 -15.76 3.99 4.60
C ASP A 219 -15.94 3.17 3.32
N LYS A 220 -16.50 3.77 2.26
CA LYS A 220 -16.66 3.13 0.95
C LYS A 220 -15.33 2.81 0.29
N ALA A 221 -14.37 3.75 0.33
CA ALA A 221 -13.03 3.52 -0.20
C ALA A 221 -12.34 2.37 0.55
N TYR A 222 -12.39 2.40 1.88
CA TYR A 222 -11.78 1.36 2.71
C TYR A 222 -12.41 -0.02 2.47
N MET A 223 -13.75 -0.09 2.41
CA MET A 223 -14.46 -1.34 2.11
C MET A 223 -14.12 -1.88 0.72
N LEU A 224 -14.01 -1.02 -0.29
CA LEU A 224 -13.63 -1.44 -1.64
C LEU A 224 -12.18 -1.94 -1.70
N LEU A 225 -11.25 -1.38 -0.93
CA LEU A 225 -9.88 -1.90 -0.80
C LEU A 225 -9.89 -3.32 -0.20
N GLN A 226 -10.68 -3.55 0.85
CA GLN A 226 -10.86 -4.89 1.44
C GLN A 226 -11.45 -5.88 0.43
N ILE A 227 -12.50 -5.46 -0.31
CA ILE A 227 -13.11 -6.28 -1.35
C ILE A 227 -12.11 -6.61 -2.45
N ALA A 228 -11.27 -5.65 -2.86
CA ALA A 228 -10.27 -5.85 -3.91
C ALA A 228 -9.22 -6.91 -3.50
N ASP A 229 -8.71 -6.86 -2.29
CA ASP A 229 -7.79 -7.86 -1.74
C ASP A 229 -8.44 -9.24 -1.64
N LEU A 230 -9.67 -9.32 -1.12
CA LEU A 230 -10.42 -10.57 -1.02
C LEU A 230 -10.80 -11.13 -2.40
N ARG A 231 -11.08 -10.28 -3.38
CA ARG A 231 -11.41 -10.67 -4.74
C ARG A 231 -10.21 -11.31 -5.43
N MET A 232 -9.01 -10.75 -5.27
CA MET A 232 -7.78 -11.35 -5.78
C MET A 232 -7.49 -12.72 -5.16
N LYS A 233 -7.90 -12.92 -3.89
CA LYS A 233 -7.82 -14.19 -3.16
C LYS A 233 -9.01 -15.13 -3.43
N LEU A 234 -9.97 -14.74 -4.27
CA LEU A 234 -11.21 -15.48 -4.58
C LEU A 234 -12.04 -15.84 -3.33
N ASN A 235 -11.97 -15.00 -2.29
CA ASN A 235 -12.69 -15.23 -1.04
C ASN A 235 -14.12 -14.66 -1.11
N PHE A 236 -14.96 -15.29 -1.93
CA PHE A 236 -16.33 -14.86 -2.18
C PHE A 236 -17.22 -14.82 -0.93
N LYS A 237 -16.92 -15.65 0.07
CA LYS A 237 -17.68 -15.69 1.34
C LYS A 237 -17.52 -14.38 2.11
N GLU A 238 -16.30 -13.92 2.30
CA GLU A 238 -16.04 -12.67 3.01
C GLU A 238 -16.48 -11.45 2.19
N ILE A 239 -16.31 -11.48 0.86
CA ILE A 239 -16.85 -10.42 -0.01
C ILE A 239 -18.36 -10.30 0.17
N SER A 240 -19.09 -11.43 0.20
CA SER A 240 -20.55 -11.41 0.39
C SER A 240 -20.95 -10.82 1.73
N ARG A 241 -20.15 -11.04 2.79
CA ARG A 241 -20.39 -10.43 4.11
C ARG A 241 -20.23 -8.91 4.06
N LEU A 242 -19.16 -8.41 3.46
CA LEU A 242 -18.94 -6.98 3.30
C LEU A 242 -20.03 -6.33 2.45
N MET A 243 -20.44 -6.97 1.36
CA MET A 243 -21.48 -6.46 0.46
C MET A 243 -22.90 -6.51 1.05
N ASN A 244 -23.12 -7.16 2.20
CA ASN A 244 -24.36 -7.05 2.95
C ASN A 244 -24.57 -5.65 3.56
N CYS A 245 -23.48 -4.95 3.87
CA CYS A 245 -23.52 -3.60 4.42
C CYS A 245 -23.72 -2.54 3.32
N GLU A 246 -23.05 -2.73 2.18
CA GLU A 246 -23.17 -1.86 1.02
C GLU A 246 -22.95 -2.66 -0.28
N LYS A 247 -23.83 -2.46 -1.27
CA LYS A 247 -23.78 -3.18 -2.54
C LYS A 247 -22.97 -2.41 -3.57
N PHE A 248 -21.95 -3.08 -4.12
CA PHE A 248 -21.17 -2.59 -5.26
C PHE A 248 -21.38 -3.51 -6.46
N ASP A 249 -21.57 -2.94 -7.62
CA ASP A 249 -21.70 -3.69 -8.87
C ASP A 249 -20.31 -3.96 -9.46
N ILE A 250 -19.61 -4.95 -8.89
CA ILE A 250 -18.23 -5.30 -9.25
C ILE A 250 -18.12 -6.56 -10.11
N TYR A 251 -19.19 -7.34 -10.21
CA TYR A 251 -19.22 -8.59 -10.96
C TYR A 251 -20.05 -8.47 -12.24
N PRO A 252 -19.44 -8.58 -13.42
CA PRO A 252 -20.22 -8.56 -14.68
C PRO A 252 -21.07 -9.82 -14.85
N VAL A 253 -20.63 -10.96 -14.32
CA VAL A 253 -21.36 -12.24 -14.37
C VAL A 253 -22.15 -12.43 -13.07
N LYS A 254 -23.45 -12.68 -13.16
CA LYS A 254 -24.35 -12.76 -11.99
C LYS A 254 -24.63 -14.20 -11.51
N ASP A 255 -24.56 -15.20 -12.40
CA ASP A 255 -24.65 -16.59 -12.01
C ASP A 255 -23.47 -17.01 -11.17
N ALA A 256 -23.70 -17.58 -9.98
CA ALA A 256 -22.66 -17.83 -9.00
C ALA A 256 -21.56 -18.82 -9.47
N GLY A 257 -21.95 -19.85 -10.24
CA GLY A 257 -20.99 -20.83 -10.77
C GLY A 257 -20.12 -20.24 -11.87
N LYS A 258 -20.78 -19.57 -12.83
CA LYS A 258 -20.11 -18.90 -13.95
C LYS A 258 -19.26 -17.72 -13.50
N MET A 259 -19.73 -16.97 -12.51
CA MET A 259 -19.00 -15.86 -11.90
C MET A 259 -17.67 -16.32 -11.30
N ARG A 260 -17.66 -17.43 -10.56
CA ARG A 260 -16.42 -17.96 -9.98
C ARG A 260 -15.37 -18.32 -11.03
N LEU A 261 -15.79 -18.95 -12.14
CA LEU A 261 -14.89 -19.30 -13.24
C LEU A 261 -14.38 -18.04 -13.94
N PHE A 262 -15.23 -17.06 -14.17
CA PHE A 262 -14.83 -15.80 -14.79
C PHE A 262 -13.85 -15.02 -13.91
N GLU A 263 -14.12 -14.93 -12.61
CA GLU A 263 -13.21 -14.29 -11.65
C GLU A 263 -11.85 -14.99 -11.60
N TYR A 264 -11.84 -16.32 -11.60
CA TYR A 264 -10.61 -17.08 -11.66
C TYR A 264 -9.82 -16.79 -12.95
N ALA A 265 -10.49 -16.71 -14.10
CA ALA A 265 -9.86 -16.32 -15.36
C ALA A 265 -9.33 -14.88 -15.34
N CYS A 266 -10.02 -13.95 -14.69
CA CYS A 266 -9.53 -12.58 -14.49
C CYS A 266 -8.26 -12.54 -13.63
N VAL A 267 -8.19 -13.36 -12.57
CA VAL A 267 -6.96 -13.50 -11.75
C VAL A 267 -5.81 -14.06 -12.59
N LEU A 268 -6.07 -15.07 -13.43
CA LEU A 268 -5.05 -15.59 -14.36
C LEU A 268 -4.58 -14.52 -15.36
N ARG A 269 -5.50 -13.71 -15.89
CA ARG A 269 -5.14 -12.57 -16.76
C ARG A 269 -4.23 -11.58 -16.04
N ILE A 270 -4.52 -11.25 -14.77
CA ILE A 270 -3.66 -10.37 -13.97
C ILE A 270 -2.27 -10.98 -13.78
N LYS A 271 -2.15 -12.28 -13.55
CA LYS A 271 -0.86 -12.95 -13.46
C LYS A 271 -0.05 -12.82 -14.76
N VAL A 272 -0.71 -12.89 -15.92
CA VAL A 272 -0.04 -12.64 -17.23
C VAL A 272 0.39 -11.17 -17.34
N LEU A 273 -0.43 -10.21 -16.91
CA LEU A 273 -0.10 -8.78 -16.94
C LEU A 273 1.07 -8.42 -16.00
N LYS A 274 1.19 -9.12 -14.89
CA LYS A 274 2.28 -8.97 -13.90
C LYS A 274 3.51 -9.81 -14.22
N GLU A 275 3.49 -10.56 -15.31
CA GLU A 275 4.55 -11.51 -15.70
C GLU A 275 4.82 -12.62 -14.66
N GLU A 276 3.83 -12.89 -13.79
CA GLU A 276 3.85 -13.97 -12.81
C GLU A 276 3.56 -15.33 -13.47
N TYR A 277 4.36 -15.67 -14.47
CA TYR A 277 4.09 -16.79 -15.36
C TYR A 277 4.13 -18.16 -14.70
N ALA A 278 4.95 -18.33 -13.67
CA ALA A 278 5.00 -19.59 -12.91
C ALA A 278 3.66 -19.86 -12.18
N ASP A 279 3.02 -18.82 -11.64
CA ASP A 279 1.73 -18.95 -10.99
C ASP A 279 0.57 -19.04 -11.99
N PHE A 280 0.69 -18.33 -13.12
CA PHE A 280 -0.25 -18.45 -14.22
C PHE A 280 -0.36 -19.91 -14.69
N ILE A 281 0.77 -20.57 -14.93
CA ILE A 281 0.84 -21.97 -15.37
C ILE A 281 0.16 -22.91 -14.37
N ARG A 282 0.48 -22.79 -13.07
CA ARG A 282 -0.10 -23.62 -12.03
C ARG A 282 -1.62 -23.46 -11.95
N GLY A 283 -2.12 -22.29 -12.31
CA GLY A 283 -3.55 -21.98 -12.31
C GLY A 283 -4.32 -22.49 -13.53
N ILE A 284 -3.67 -22.96 -14.60
CA ILE A 284 -4.35 -23.38 -15.85
C ILE A 284 -5.17 -24.67 -15.65
N THR A 285 -4.62 -25.69 -15.01
CA THR A 285 -5.26 -27.01 -14.91
C THR A 285 -6.66 -26.97 -14.31
N PRO A 286 -6.93 -26.29 -13.16
CA PRO A 286 -8.27 -26.29 -12.57
C PRO A 286 -9.33 -25.68 -13.50
N ILE A 287 -9.01 -24.53 -14.14
CA ILE A 287 -9.99 -23.84 -14.97
C ILE A 287 -10.29 -24.60 -16.27
N VAL A 288 -9.30 -25.28 -16.84
CA VAL A 288 -9.50 -26.05 -18.08
C VAL A 288 -10.51 -27.18 -17.84
N VAL A 289 -10.34 -27.96 -16.78
CA VAL A 289 -11.27 -29.06 -16.47
C VAL A 289 -12.69 -28.55 -16.31
N ASP A 290 -12.90 -27.50 -15.50
CA ASP A 290 -14.23 -26.93 -15.26
C ASP A 290 -14.87 -26.38 -16.53
N LEU A 291 -14.08 -25.69 -17.39
CA LEU A 291 -14.59 -25.17 -18.66
C LEU A 291 -14.98 -26.28 -19.62
N LEU A 292 -14.18 -27.35 -19.72
CA LEU A 292 -14.49 -28.50 -20.60
C LEU A 292 -15.76 -29.23 -20.12
N GLU A 293 -15.95 -29.41 -18.82
CA GLU A 293 -17.19 -29.99 -18.27
C GLU A 293 -18.39 -29.14 -18.63
N MET A 294 -18.29 -27.81 -18.50
CA MET A 294 -19.40 -26.91 -18.88
C MET A 294 -19.69 -26.94 -20.36
N ILE A 295 -18.66 -27.02 -21.21
CA ILE A 295 -18.81 -27.10 -22.67
C ILE A 295 -19.50 -28.42 -23.05
N LEU A 296 -19.10 -29.54 -22.46
CA LEU A 296 -19.72 -30.83 -22.68
C LEU A 296 -21.21 -30.81 -22.28
N LYS A 297 -21.51 -30.25 -21.12
CA LYS A 297 -22.89 -30.11 -20.65
C LYS A 297 -23.73 -29.24 -21.56
N LEU A 298 -23.21 -28.07 -21.93
CA LEU A 298 -23.98 -27.07 -22.69
C LEU A 298 -24.15 -27.45 -24.17
N LYS A 299 -23.08 -27.88 -24.84
CA LYS A 299 -23.08 -28.11 -26.28
C LYS A 299 -23.42 -29.54 -26.67
N MET A 300 -23.16 -30.51 -25.82
CA MET A 300 -23.29 -31.93 -26.14
C MET A 300 -24.31 -32.66 -25.25
N GLY A 301 -24.88 -31.95 -24.25
CA GLY A 301 -25.82 -32.53 -23.29
C GLY A 301 -25.22 -33.56 -22.35
N ILE A 302 -23.88 -33.62 -22.26
CA ILE A 302 -23.14 -34.59 -21.44
C ILE A 302 -22.81 -33.99 -20.09
N ASP A 303 -23.47 -34.44 -19.04
CA ASP A 303 -23.22 -34.01 -17.68
C ASP A 303 -22.21 -34.94 -16.99
N ILE A 304 -20.97 -34.50 -16.87
CA ILE A 304 -19.87 -35.28 -16.27
C ILE A 304 -20.15 -35.65 -14.80
N GLU A 305 -20.92 -34.86 -14.06
CA GLU A 305 -21.29 -35.18 -12.67
C GLU A 305 -22.12 -36.47 -12.59
N GLN A 306 -22.95 -36.77 -13.60
CA GLN A 306 -23.71 -38.01 -13.68
C GLN A 306 -22.84 -39.23 -14.00
N CYS A 307 -21.61 -39.05 -14.47
CA CYS A 307 -20.67 -40.08 -14.80
C CYS A 307 -19.66 -40.38 -13.68
N CYS A 308 -19.78 -39.68 -12.54
CA CYS A 308 -18.78 -39.68 -11.48
C CYS A 308 -19.34 -39.98 -10.11
N ASN A 309 -18.46 -40.41 -9.19
CA ASN A 309 -18.64 -40.33 -7.76
C ASN A 309 -17.85 -39.17 -7.21
N ILE A 310 -18.42 -38.43 -6.25
CA ILE A 310 -17.74 -37.29 -5.60
C ILE A 310 -17.28 -37.77 -4.22
N SER A 311 -15.96 -37.77 -3.98
CA SER A 311 -15.37 -38.09 -2.70
C SER A 311 -14.39 -37.01 -2.28
N LYS A 312 -14.63 -36.43 -1.10
CA LYS A 312 -13.81 -35.32 -0.57
C LYS A 312 -13.64 -34.16 -1.57
N GLY A 313 -14.69 -33.83 -2.34
CA GLY A 313 -14.66 -32.77 -3.34
C GLY A 313 -13.98 -33.14 -4.68
N VAL A 314 -13.47 -34.34 -4.84
CA VAL A 314 -12.85 -34.84 -6.08
C VAL A 314 -13.82 -35.70 -6.85
N LYS A 315 -14.07 -35.35 -8.12
CA LYS A 315 -14.86 -36.18 -9.07
C LYS A 315 -14.00 -37.34 -9.55
N LYS A 316 -14.50 -38.58 -9.39
CA LYS A 316 -13.85 -39.79 -9.85
C LYS A 316 -14.76 -40.56 -10.80
N TRP A 317 -14.24 -41.05 -11.91
CA TRP A 317 -14.96 -41.83 -12.86
C TRP A 317 -15.58 -43.06 -12.19
N ASP A 318 -16.86 -43.33 -12.53
CA ASP A 318 -17.60 -44.52 -12.15
C ASP A 318 -18.00 -45.28 -13.40
N ARG A 319 -17.54 -46.55 -13.55
CA ARG A 319 -17.75 -47.35 -14.76
C ARG A 319 -19.22 -47.61 -15.04
N ASP A 320 -20.01 -47.89 -14.01
CA ASP A 320 -21.44 -48.18 -14.17
C ASP A 320 -22.20 -46.95 -14.63
N LYS A 321 -21.86 -45.80 -14.05
CA LYS A 321 -22.40 -44.50 -14.47
C LYS A 321 -21.95 -44.11 -15.87
N LEU A 322 -20.71 -44.38 -16.26
CA LEU A 322 -20.24 -44.18 -17.62
C LEU A 322 -21.00 -45.05 -18.62
N ALA A 323 -21.26 -46.32 -18.29
CA ALA A 323 -22.07 -47.20 -19.11
C ALA A 323 -23.51 -46.68 -19.29
N ALA A 324 -24.14 -46.26 -18.17
CA ALA A 324 -25.48 -45.71 -18.18
C ALA A 324 -25.61 -44.42 -19.02
N ASN A 325 -24.54 -43.63 -19.14
CA ASN A 325 -24.49 -42.42 -19.95
C ASN A 325 -23.87 -42.61 -21.36
N GLY A 326 -23.59 -43.86 -21.78
CA GLY A 326 -23.09 -44.19 -23.12
C GLY A 326 -21.69 -43.72 -23.42
N LEU A 327 -20.86 -43.52 -22.39
CA LEU A 327 -19.47 -43.03 -22.51
C LEU A 327 -18.42 -44.09 -22.21
N LEU A 328 -18.82 -45.26 -21.70
CA LEU A 328 -17.87 -46.31 -21.25
C LEU A 328 -17.05 -46.87 -22.43
N GLU A 329 -17.70 -47.31 -23.50
CA GLU A 329 -17.02 -47.87 -24.68
C GLU A 329 -16.08 -46.83 -25.32
N LEU A 330 -16.53 -45.60 -25.43
CA LEU A 330 -15.74 -44.50 -25.98
C LEU A 330 -14.47 -44.26 -25.16
N LEU A 331 -14.56 -44.19 -23.85
CA LEU A 331 -13.40 -43.98 -22.98
C LEU A 331 -12.53 -45.23 -22.86
N ASP A 332 -13.13 -46.45 -22.85
CA ASP A 332 -12.35 -47.72 -22.86
C ASP A 332 -11.48 -47.80 -24.11
N LYS A 333 -11.98 -47.37 -25.27
CA LYS A 333 -11.21 -47.28 -26.51
C LYS A 333 -10.04 -46.27 -26.39
N ALA A 334 -10.29 -45.09 -25.78
CA ALA A 334 -9.27 -44.06 -25.54
C ALA A 334 -8.12 -44.57 -24.64
N TYR A 335 -8.43 -45.48 -23.71
CA TYR A 335 -7.49 -46.04 -22.73
C TYR A 335 -7.19 -47.53 -22.99
N GLU A 336 -7.32 -48.02 -24.18
CA GLU A 336 -7.18 -49.45 -24.54
C GLU A 336 -5.84 -50.03 -24.09
N THR A 337 -4.73 -49.30 -24.31
CA THR A 337 -3.39 -49.71 -23.87
C THR A 337 -3.26 -49.89 -22.36
N GLY A 338 -4.10 -49.28 -21.57
CA GLY A 338 -4.15 -49.40 -20.11
C GLY A 338 -5.23 -50.38 -19.57
N GLY A 339 -5.91 -51.10 -20.48
CA GLY A 339 -7.01 -52.01 -20.12
C GLY A 339 -8.33 -51.26 -19.84
N GLY A 340 -8.55 -50.16 -20.51
CA GLY A 340 -9.74 -49.29 -20.38
C GLY A 340 -9.66 -48.21 -19.31
N ILE A 341 -10.72 -47.42 -19.21
CA ILE A 341 -10.81 -46.33 -18.22
C ILE A 341 -10.93 -46.90 -16.81
N LYS A 342 -10.09 -46.45 -15.91
CA LYS A 342 -10.12 -46.87 -14.49
C LYS A 342 -10.85 -45.85 -13.63
N SER A 343 -11.38 -46.29 -12.49
CA SER A 343 -11.89 -45.38 -11.46
C SER A 343 -10.76 -44.51 -10.94
N GLY A 344 -10.75 -43.26 -11.30
CA GLY A 344 -9.73 -42.27 -10.98
C GLY A 344 -10.26 -40.83 -11.16
N PRO A 345 -9.50 -39.81 -10.77
CA PRO A 345 -9.93 -38.43 -10.94
C PRO A 345 -10.26 -38.10 -12.39
N VAL A 346 -11.19 -37.17 -12.57
CA VAL A 346 -11.50 -36.61 -13.89
C VAL A 346 -10.38 -35.67 -14.32
N TYR A 347 -9.71 -36.02 -15.42
CA TYR A 347 -8.64 -35.19 -16.00
C TYR A 347 -9.07 -34.64 -17.36
N SER A 348 -8.51 -33.50 -17.71
CA SER A 348 -8.76 -32.76 -18.95
C SER A 348 -8.58 -33.62 -20.22
N HIS A 349 -7.65 -34.58 -20.22
CA HIS A 349 -7.40 -35.46 -21.37
C HIS A 349 -8.60 -36.35 -21.73
N ALA A 350 -9.28 -36.90 -20.71
CA ALA A 350 -10.49 -37.71 -20.95
C ALA A 350 -11.64 -36.84 -21.51
N LEU A 351 -11.79 -35.60 -20.97
CA LEU A 351 -12.78 -34.64 -21.46
C LEU A 351 -12.52 -34.21 -22.89
N LYS A 352 -11.24 -33.98 -23.23
CA LYS A 352 -10.80 -33.70 -24.61
C LYS A 352 -11.23 -34.83 -25.57
N TYR A 353 -10.96 -36.07 -25.18
CA TYR A 353 -11.32 -37.22 -26.02
C TYR A 353 -12.83 -37.29 -26.29
N ILE A 354 -13.66 -37.03 -25.28
CA ILE A 354 -15.10 -36.95 -25.48
C ILE A 354 -15.48 -35.80 -26.44
N ILE A 355 -14.84 -34.64 -26.34
CA ILE A 355 -15.07 -33.51 -27.24
C ILE A 355 -14.63 -33.85 -28.67
N ASP A 356 -13.49 -34.50 -28.87
CA ASP A 356 -12.98 -34.90 -30.18
C ASP A 356 -13.96 -35.83 -30.90
N GLU A 357 -14.61 -36.75 -30.18
CA GLU A 357 -15.54 -37.74 -30.74
C GLU A 357 -16.98 -37.23 -30.90
N LYS A 358 -17.42 -36.30 -30.03
CA LYS A 358 -18.80 -35.84 -29.97
C LYS A 358 -19.06 -34.46 -30.58
N SER A 359 -18.03 -33.69 -30.86
CA SER A 359 -18.17 -32.34 -31.45
C SER A 359 -17.85 -32.34 -32.92
N ASP A 360 -18.56 -31.55 -33.73
CA ASP A 360 -18.23 -31.24 -35.12
C ASP A 360 -17.47 -29.91 -35.26
N ASP A 361 -17.28 -29.18 -34.14
CA ASP A 361 -16.64 -27.85 -34.10
C ASP A 361 -15.10 -28.02 -34.14
N ALA A 362 -14.53 -27.89 -35.34
CA ALA A 362 -13.10 -28.04 -35.57
C ALA A 362 -12.25 -27.04 -34.81
N VAL A 363 -12.76 -25.78 -34.64
CA VAL A 363 -12.04 -24.73 -33.91
C VAL A 363 -12.02 -25.04 -32.42
N LEU A 364 -13.14 -25.52 -31.86
CA LEU A 364 -13.19 -25.95 -30.47
C LEU A 364 -12.19 -27.09 -30.22
N LYS A 365 -12.16 -28.12 -31.08
CA LYS A 365 -11.19 -29.25 -30.97
C LYS A 365 -9.76 -28.74 -30.98
N GLU A 366 -9.40 -27.85 -31.90
CA GLU A 366 -8.06 -27.27 -31.99
C GLU A 366 -7.69 -26.53 -30.70
N LYS A 367 -8.57 -25.62 -30.22
CA LYS A 367 -8.30 -24.83 -29.01
C LYS A 367 -8.20 -25.68 -27.75
N VAL A 368 -9.03 -26.71 -27.63
CA VAL A 368 -8.94 -27.68 -26.54
C VAL A 368 -7.63 -28.47 -26.62
N ALA A 369 -7.23 -28.95 -27.82
CA ALA A 369 -5.98 -29.66 -28.01
C ALA A 369 -4.76 -28.81 -27.61
N GLU A 370 -4.72 -27.53 -28.04
CA GLU A 370 -3.67 -26.57 -27.64
C GLU A 370 -3.59 -26.41 -26.12
N MET A 371 -4.71 -26.31 -25.42
CA MET A 371 -4.73 -26.17 -23.96
C MET A 371 -4.25 -27.40 -23.23
N ILE A 372 -4.63 -28.60 -23.71
CA ILE A 372 -4.17 -29.88 -23.12
C ILE A 372 -2.66 -30.08 -23.35
N GLU A 373 -2.14 -29.73 -24.53
CA GLU A 373 -0.71 -29.80 -24.81
C GLU A 373 0.10 -28.89 -23.86
N VAL A 374 -0.36 -27.66 -23.65
CA VAL A 374 0.25 -26.72 -22.69
C VAL A 374 0.20 -27.29 -21.28
N GLU A 375 -0.95 -27.80 -20.83
CA GLU A 375 -1.12 -28.39 -19.52
C GLU A 375 -0.15 -29.57 -19.28
N GLN A 376 0.00 -30.48 -20.25
CA GLN A 376 0.89 -31.64 -20.14
C GLN A 376 2.37 -31.25 -20.12
N LYS A 377 2.81 -30.39 -21.04
CA LYS A 377 4.21 -29.96 -21.12
C LYS A 377 4.65 -29.22 -19.86
N VAL A 378 3.79 -28.36 -19.36
CA VAL A 378 4.09 -27.48 -18.24
C VAL A 378 4.00 -28.20 -16.89
N ARG A 379 2.99 -29.07 -16.70
CA ARG A 379 2.81 -29.84 -15.47
C ARG A 379 4.04 -30.69 -15.14
N ASN A 380 4.64 -31.29 -16.15
CA ASN A 380 5.82 -32.15 -15.97
C ASN A 380 7.07 -31.35 -15.61
N MET A 381 7.20 -30.12 -16.08
CA MET A 381 8.42 -29.32 -15.89
C MET A 381 8.35 -28.43 -14.64
N ALA A 382 7.24 -27.75 -14.42
CA ALA A 382 7.08 -26.85 -13.27
C ALA A 382 6.96 -27.57 -11.92
N ALA A 383 6.60 -28.86 -11.93
CA ALA A 383 6.47 -29.65 -10.69
C ALA A 383 7.82 -30.22 -10.18
N HIS A 384 8.85 -30.31 -11.03
CA HIS A 384 10.08 -31.05 -10.71
C HIS A 384 11.37 -30.25 -10.87
N GLN A 385 11.31 -28.99 -11.31
CA GLN A 385 12.51 -28.17 -11.54
C GLN A 385 12.32 -26.76 -11.01
N ILE A 386 13.39 -26.20 -10.43
CA ILE A 386 13.47 -24.77 -10.13
C ILE A 386 13.84 -24.06 -11.44
N VAL A 387 12.84 -23.51 -12.12
CA VAL A 387 13.03 -22.82 -13.41
C VAL A 387 12.48 -21.40 -13.34
N SER A 388 13.21 -20.47 -13.95
CA SER A 388 12.67 -19.14 -14.23
C SER A 388 11.72 -19.24 -15.44
N VAL A 389 10.44 -19.07 -15.20
CA VAL A 389 9.42 -19.13 -16.24
C VAL A 389 9.25 -17.73 -16.85
N THR A 390 9.83 -17.55 -18.04
CA THR A 390 9.75 -16.31 -18.84
C THR A 390 8.83 -16.50 -20.05
N GLU A 391 8.49 -15.42 -20.76
CA GLU A 391 7.75 -15.51 -22.03
C GLU A 391 8.52 -16.33 -23.08
N GLN A 392 9.85 -16.18 -23.12
CA GLN A 392 10.71 -16.96 -24.01
C GLN A 392 10.66 -18.45 -23.66
N TRP A 393 10.73 -18.78 -22.35
CA TRP A 393 10.58 -20.15 -21.88
C TRP A 393 9.25 -20.77 -22.34
N PHE A 394 8.14 -19.99 -22.30
CA PHE A 394 6.85 -20.45 -22.82
C PHE A 394 6.91 -20.80 -24.30
N LYS A 395 7.47 -19.90 -25.13
CA LYS A 395 7.60 -20.12 -26.57
C LYS A 395 8.43 -21.36 -26.88
N GLU A 396 9.55 -21.57 -26.21
CA GLU A 396 10.45 -22.70 -26.40
C GLU A 396 9.79 -24.04 -26.00
N ASN A 397 9.03 -24.06 -24.93
CA ASN A 397 8.47 -25.29 -24.38
C ASN A 397 7.05 -25.60 -24.86
N THR A 398 6.26 -24.63 -25.24
CA THR A 398 4.86 -24.80 -25.64
C THR A 398 4.56 -24.35 -27.07
N GLY A 399 5.44 -23.59 -27.69
CA GLY A 399 5.21 -22.93 -28.98
C GLY A 399 4.23 -21.75 -28.89
N LYS A 400 3.79 -21.34 -27.69
CA LYS A 400 2.80 -20.31 -27.43
C LYS A 400 3.33 -19.26 -26.46
N THR A 401 2.78 -18.05 -26.51
CA THR A 401 3.02 -17.04 -25.46
C THR A 401 1.97 -17.18 -24.34
N PRO A 402 2.22 -16.65 -23.13
CA PRO A 402 1.20 -16.56 -22.09
C PRO A 402 -0.07 -15.84 -22.53
N LYS A 403 0.07 -14.86 -23.44
CA LYS A 403 -1.07 -14.13 -24.03
C LYS A 403 -1.91 -15.02 -24.94
N ASP A 404 -1.28 -15.86 -25.78
CA ASP A 404 -1.99 -16.80 -26.65
C ASP A 404 -2.80 -17.81 -25.81
N ILE A 405 -2.19 -18.32 -24.74
CA ILE A 405 -2.86 -19.24 -23.82
C ILE A 405 -4.05 -18.54 -23.13
N MET A 406 -3.88 -17.30 -22.71
CA MET A 406 -4.98 -16.52 -22.10
C MET A 406 -6.11 -16.27 -23.11
N GLN A 407 -5.81 -16.03 -24.39
CA GLN A 407 -6.82 -15.92 -25.45
C GLN A 407 -7.60 -17.23 -25.65
N ASN A 408 -6.93 -18.39 -25.55
CA ASN A 408 -7.60 -19.68 -25.60
C ASN A 408 -8.54 -19.88 -24.40
N ILE A 409 -8.12 -19.48 -23.18
CA ILE A 409 -9.02 -19.48 -22.00
C ILE A 409 -10.22 -18.58 -22.23
N GLN A 410 -10.03 -17.38 -22.78
CA GLN A 410 -11.11 -16.45 -23.11
C GLN A 410 -12.09 -17.07 -24.13
N TYR A 411 -11.58 -17.74 -25.14
CA TYR A 411 -12.40 -18.47 -26.12
C TYR A 411 -13.24 -19.57 -25.41
N LEU A 412 -12.61 -20.40 -24.59
CA LEU A 412 -13.30 -21.48 -23.87
C LEU A 412 -14.37 -20.98 -22.91
N ILE A 413 -14.16 -19.83 -22.24
CA ILE A 413 -15.16 -19.18 -21.40
C ILE A 413 -16.43 -18.85 -22.19
N VAL A 414 -16.29 -18.33 -23.39
CA VAL A 414 -17.44 -18.04 -24.28
C VAL A 414 -18.13 -19.35 -24.68
N GLN A 415 -17.34 -20.38 -25.06
CA GLN A 415 -17.88 -21.69 -25.44
C GLN A 415 -18.61 -22.41 -24.27
N ALA A 416 -18.18 -22.18 -23.03
CA ALA A 416 -18.83 -22.66 -21.82
C ALA A 416 -20.12 -21.92 -21.48
N GLY A 417 -20.57 -20.99 -22.31
CA GLY A 417 -21.80 -20.24 -22.13
C GLY A 417 -21.73 -19.20 -21.01
N ILE A 418 -20.53 -18.75 -20.67
CA ILE A 418 -20.34 -17.61 -19.78
C ILE A 418 -20.46 -16.36 -20.64
N GLY A 419 -21.62 -15.68 -20.54
CA GLY A 419 -21.94 -14.52 -21.36
C GLY A 419 -21.16 -13.28 -20.91
N VAL A 420 -19.96 -13.11 -21.44
CA VAL A 420 -19.07 -11.98 -21.16
C VAL A 420 -18.77 -11.21 -22.44
N LYS A 421 -18.68 -9.88 -22.30
CA LYS A 421 -18.26 -8.96 -23.35
C LYS A 421 -16.77 -8.67 -23.21
N LYS A 422 -16.20 -8.05 -24.24
CA LYS A 422 -14.79 -7.66 -24.24
C LYS A 422 -14.46 -6.69 -23.07
N GLU A 423 -15.38 -5.78 -22.76
CA GLU A 423 -15.27 -4.79 -21.69
C GLU A 423 -15.27 -5.42 -20.30
N ASP A 424 -15.94 -6.56 -20.12
CA ASP A 424 -16.04 -7.24 -18.83
C ASP A 424 -14.70 -7.74 -18.34
N TRP A 425 -13.76 -8.00 -19.23
CA TRP A 425 -12.38 -8.38 -18.87
C TRP A 425 -11.61 -7.26 -18.17
N ASN A 426 -12.09 -6.03 -18.21
CA ASN A 426 -11.52 -4.88 -17.51
C ASN A 426 -12.16 -4.66 -16.12
N THR A 427 -12.90 -5.65 -15.60
CA THR A 427 -13.65 -5.53 -14.34
C THR A 427 -12.77 -5.15 -13.13
N TYR A 428 -11.50 -5.55 -13.10
CA TYR A 428 -10.54 -5.13 -12.07
C TYR A 428 -10.08 -3.69 -12.27
N ASP A 429 -9.85 -3.25 -13.50
CA ASP A 429 -9.52 -1.86 -13.84
C ASP A 429 -10.69 -0.92 -13.50
N ASN A 430 -11.92 -1.38 -13.74
CA ASN A 430 -13.14 -0.66 -13.36
C ASN A 430 -13.24 -0.53 -11.82
N MET A 431 -12.91 -1.59 -11.09
CA MET A 431 -12.86 -1.56 -9.62
C MET A 431 -11.78 -0.61 -9.13
N ASN A 432 -10.58 -0.61 -9.74
CA ASN A 432 -9.50 0.31 -9.41
C ASN A 432 -9.94 1.77 -9.61
N SER A 433 -10.63 2.05 -10.70
CA SER A 433 -11.21 3.37 -10.98
C SER A 433 -12.27 3.77 -9.96
N LEU A 434 -13.10 2.81 -9.54
CA LEU A 434 -14.11 3.04 -8.50
C LEU A 434 -13.47 3.36 -7.14
N ILE A 435 -12.45 2.60 -6.74
CA ILE A 435 -11.69 2.85 -5.51
C ILE A 435 -11.05 4.25 -5.57
N ALA A 436 -10.36 4.57 -6.67
CA ALA A 436 -9.71 5.87 -6.86
C ALA A 436 -10.70 7.04 -6.74
N LYS A 437 -11.94 6.88 -7.24
CA LYS A 437 -13.01 7.88 -7.12
C LYS A 437 -13.43 8.14 -5.67
N TYR A 438 -13.45 7.11 -4.81
CA TYR A 438 -13.85 7.25 -3.41
C TYR A 438 -12.70 7.65 -2.48
N LEU A 439 -11.45 7.54 -2.95
CA LEU A 439 -10.28 8.04 -2.22
C LEU A 439 -10.13 9.57 -2.32
N GLY A 440 -10.66 10.18 -3.34
CA GLY A 440 -10.62 11.63 -3.61
C GLY A 440 -9.69 11.96 -4.76
#